data_39387586245ea07818477063defaa009
#
_entry.id   39387586245ea07818477063defaa009
#
_cell.length_a   1.000
_cell.length_b   1.000
_cell.length_c   1.000
_cell.angle_alpha   90.00
_cell.angle_beta   90.00
_cell.angle_gamma   90.00
#
_symmetry.space_group_name_H-M   'P 1'
#
loop_
_entity.id
_entity.type
_entity.pdbx_description
1 polymer ?
#
loop_
_entity_poly.entity_id
_entity_poly.type
_entity_poly.pdbx_seq_one_letter_code
_entity_poly.pdbx_strand_id
1 'polypeptide(L)'
;MSFLPLTLAELADRFFRLGAGEEVELPQAAAVDAGVDFEVEVFGQSSAPAPVPVRPHPAVLIFDTETNGLRDPLAIQVAWVVYDADGDELWSRAEYIALPPGRRIDYAAQQVHGITMKILAEIGKVPQFVLLDFYADLDRVVARGGKVVAHNAKFDARVVTNTATSCGLARGLDAAECFCTMEESKRRLGLQNRRGGLKPPKNTELHEALVGPVPADLRLHDALADVRVTAASYFAGKRQRWW
;
A
#
# COMPACT_ATOMS: atom_id res chain seq x y z
N MET A 1 -41.06 0.82 10.53
CA MET A 1 -40.20 -0.35 10.76
C MET A 1 -38.83 0.17 11.08
N SER A 2 -38.40 0.04 12.34
CA SER A 2 -37.15 0.59 12.86
C SER A 2 -36.04 -0.43 12.62
N PHE A 3 -35.03 -0.08 11.78
CA PHE A 3 -33.85 -0.89 11.64
C PHE A 3 -32.89 -0.56 12.80
N LEU A 4 -32.71 -1.50 13.71
CA LEU A 4 -31.67 -1.45 14.71
C LEU A 4 -30.32 -1.77 14.02
N PRO A 5 -29.24 -1.02 14.28
CA PRO A 5 -27.93 -1.33 13.73
C PRO A 5 -27.39 -2.61 14.38
N LEU A 6 -26.87 -3.51 13.55
CA LEU A 6 -26.20 -4.73 13.98
C LEU A 6 -24.95 -4.38 14.80
N THR A 7 -24.74 -5.11 15.89
CA THR A 7 -23.54 -4.97 16.72
C THR A 7 -22.30 -5.53 16.00
N LEU A 8 -21.11 -5.06 16.39
CA LEU A 8 -19.82 -5.55 15.85
C LEU A 8 -19.64 -7.07 16.00
N ALA A 9 -20.26 -7.68 17.04
CA ALA A 9 -20.23 -9.12 17.26
C ALA A 9 -21.07 -9.87 16.21
N GLU A 10 -22.21 -9.34 15.81
CA GLU A 10 -23.09 -9.93 14.79
C GLU A 10 -22.50 -9.80 13.38
N LEU A 11 -21.71 -8.75 13.12
CA LEU A 11 -20.93 -8.61 11.88
C LEU A 11 -19.78 -9.61 11.81
N ALA A 12 -19.08 -9.84 12.91
CA ALA A 12 -17.97 -10.80 12.97
C ALA A 12 -18.45 -12.24 12.75
N ASP A 13 -19.59 -12.64 13.34
CA ASP A 13 -20.16 -13.99 13.19
C ASP A 13 -20.60 -14.26 11.74
N ARG A 14 -21.06 -13.24 11.03
CA ARG A 14 -21.44 -13.34 9.61
C ARG A 14 -20.26 -13.50 8.66
N PHE A 15 -19.11 -12.89 9.00
CA PHE A 15 -17.88 -13.08 8.22
C PHE A 15 -17.22 -14.44 8.45
N PHE A 16 -17.32 -15.00 9.65
CA PHE A 16 -16.77 -16.32 9.98
C PHE A 16 -17.54 -17.47 9.31
N ARG A 17 -18.85 -17.34 9.08
CA ARG A 17 -19.69 -18.37 8.44
C ARG A 17 -19.50 -18.49 6.93
N LEU A 18 -18.91 -17.46 6.27
CA LEU A 18 -18.61 -17.49 4.83
C LEU A 18 -17.26 -18.18 4.49
N GLY A 19 -16.48 -18.54 5.50
CA GLY A 19 -15.16 -19.19 5.35
C GLY A 19 -15.11 -20.67 5.71
N ALA A 20 -16.18 -21.24 6.24
CA ALA A 20 -16.25 -22.67 6.52
C ALA A 20 -16.78 -23.40 5.26
N GLY A 21 -15.84 -23.97 4.47
CA GLY A 21 -16.18 -24.79 3.32
C GLY A 21 -17.05 -25.98 3.76
N GLU A 22 -18.28 -26.05 3.27
CA GLU A 22 -19.07 -27.27 3.31
C GLU A 22 -18.37 -28.31 2.42
N GLU A 23 -17.99 -29.45 2.99
CA GLU A 23 -17.60 -30.62 2.23
C GLU A 23 -18.81 -31.11 1.45
N VAL A 24 -18.78 -30.96 0.13
CA VAL A 24 -19.77 -31.55 -0.76
C VAL A 24 -19.40 -33.01 -0.94
N GLU A 25 -20.16 -33.92 -0.34
CA GLU A 25 -20.09 -35.35 -0.64
C GLU A 25 -20.42 -35.56 -2.12
N LEU A 26 -19.45 -36.07 -2.88
CA LEU A 26 -19.67 -36.50 -4.25
C LEU A 26 -20.41 -37.84 -4.23
N PRO A 27 -21.46 -38.06 -5.04
CA PRO A 27 -22.16 -39.32 -5.11
C PRO A 27 -21.23 -40.41 -5.69
N GLN A 28 -21.21 -41.58 -5.04
CA GLN A 28 -20.51 -42.74 -5.52
C GLN A 28 -21.01 -43.16 -6.90
N ALA A 29 -20.09 -43.19 -7.86
CA ALA A 29 -20.38 -43.69 -9.21
C ALA A 29 -20.72 -45.19 -9.15
N ALA A 30 -21.91 -45.53 -9.64
CA ALA A 30 -22.30 -46.90 -9.91
C ALA A 30 -21.45 -47.47 -11.04
N ALA A 31 -20.84 -48.63 -10.81
CA ALA A 31 -20.12 -49.39 -11.81
C ALA A 31 -21.08 -49.82 -12.92
N VAL A 32 -20.88 -49.37 -14.13
CA VAL A 32 -21.53 -49.90 -15.32
C VAL A 32 -20.46 -50.69 -16.10
N ASP A 33 -20.61 -52.01 -16.06
CA ASP A 33 -19.87 -52.94 -16.88
C ASP A 33 -20.43 -52.87 -18.32
N ALA A 34 -19.65 -52.31 -19.22
CA ALA A 34 -19.91 -52.43 -20.66
C ALA A 34 -18.56 -52.50 -21.37
N GLY A 35 -18.24 -53.75 -21.78
CA GLY A 35 -17.10 -54.04 -22.67
C GLY A 35 -17.26 -53.30 -23.99
N VAL A 36 -16.38 -52.37 -24.23
CA VAL A 36 -16.15 -51.72 -25.52
C VAL A 36 -14.63 -51.70 -25.67
N ASP A 37 -14.15 -52.48 -26.67
CA ASP A 37 -12.76 -52.39 -27.10
C ASP A 37 -12.47 -51.03 -27.69
N PHE A 38 -11.70 -50.24 -26.96
CA PHE A 38 -11.14 -49.00 -27.50
C PHE A 38 -9.75 -49.24 -28.04
N GLU A 39 -9.61 -49.15 -29.38
CA GLU A 39 -8.31 -48.98 -29.99
C GLU A 39 -7.68 -47.69 -29.46
N VAL A 40 -6.59 -47.83 -28.70
CA VAL A 40 -5.79 -46.68 -28.25
C VAL A 40 -4.95 -46.19 -29.41
N GLU A 41 -5.43 -45.17 -30.13
CA GLU A 41 -4.55 -44.37 -30.99
C GLU A 41 -3.54 -43.64 -30.07
N VAL A 42 -2.28 -44.07 -30.13
CA VAL A 42 -1.16 -43.37 -29.48
C VAL A 42 -0.90 -42.08 -30.28
N PHE A 43 -1.58 -41.03 -29.93
CA PHE A 43 -1.19 -39.69 -30.38
C PHE A 43 0.13 -39.30 -29.74
N GLY A 44 1.18 -39.41 -30.52
CA GLY A 44 2.52 -38.98 -30.16
C GLY A 44 2.60 -37.46 -29.92
N GLN A 45 3.62 -37.13 -29.12
CA GLN A 45 4.15 -35.82 -28.75
C GLN A 45 3.40 -35.12 -27.60
N SER A 46 3.85 -35.46 -26.41
CA SER A 46 3.72 -34.62 -25.20
C SER A 46 4.45 -33.30 -25.45
N SER A 47 3.74 -32.30 -25.96
CA SER A 47 4.17 -30.93 -25.78
C SER A 47 4.13 -30.64 -24.28
N ALA A 48 5.27 -30.24 -23.71
CA ALA A 48 5.31 -29.77 -22.34
C ALA A 48 4.16 -28.77 -22.10
N PRO A 49 3.40 -28.90 -21.00
CA PRO A 49 2.31 -27.99 -20.73
C PRO A 49 2.87 -26.54 -20.74
N ALA A 50 2.19 -25.67 -21.46
CA ALA A 50 2.55 -24.25 -21.47
C ALA A 50 2.72 -23.77 -20.02
N PRO A 51 3.75 -22.97 -19.71
CA PRO A 51 3.96 -22.51 -18.35
C PRO A 51 2.68 -21.79 -17.87
N VAL A 52 2.13 -22.28 -16.75
CA VAL A 52 0.96 -21.65 -16.13
C VAL A 52 1.33 -20.22 -15.80
N PRO A 53 0.61 -19.21 -16.30
CA PRO A 53 0.94 -17.84 -16.02
C PRO A 53 0.93 -17.63 -14.50
N VAL A 54 2.10 -17.32 -13.94
CA VAL A 54 2.24 -16.99 -12.51
C VAL A 54 1.40 -15.74 -12.28
N ARG A 55 0.34 -15.85 -11.49
CA ARG A 55 -0.47 -14.67 -11.15
C ARG A 55 0.42 -13.69 -10.41
N PRO A 56 0.46 -12.42 -10.84
CA PRO A 56 1.20 -11.40 -10.12
C PRO A 56 0.69 -11.35 -8.67
N HIS A 57 1.61 -11.34 -7.71
CA HIS A 57 1.28 -11.32 -6.29
C HIS A 57 1.93 -10.11 -5.61
N PRO A 58 1.29 -9.55 -4.58
CA PRO A 58 1.80 -8.38 -3.88
C PRO A 58 3.17 -8.64 -3.27
N ALA A 59 4.14 -7.80 -3.63
CA ALA A 59 5.53 -7.90 -3.20
C ALA A 59 6.06 -6.61 -2.56
N VAL A 60 5.50 -5.44 -2.92
CA VAL A 60 5.91 -4.15 -2.37
C VAL A 60 4.69 -3.29 -2.13
N LEU A 61 4.58 -2.71 -0.93
CA LEU A 61 3.64 -1.64 -0.63
C LEU A 61 4.43 -0.35 -0.47
N ILE A 62 4.11 0.67 -1.25
CA ILE A 62 4.70 2.00 -1.15
C ILE A 62 3.63 2.98 -0.69
N PHE A 63 3.93 3.80 0.31
CA PHE A 63 2.96 4.73 0.87
C PHE A 63 3.55 6.10 1.17
N ASP A 64 2.68 7.09 1.27
CA ASP A 64 2.98 8.48 1.62
C ASP A 64 1.81 9.11 2.36
N THR A 65 2.06 10.18 3.14
CA THR A 65 1.06 10.87 3.94
C THR A 65 1.14 12.38 3.80
N GLU A 66 -0.02 13.02 3.56
CA GLU A 66 -0.17 14.46 3.81
C GLU A 66 -0.69 14.69 5.22
N THR A 67 -0.23 15.76 5.86
CA THR A 67 -0.47 15.97 7.30
C THR A 67 -1.09 17.31 7.61
N ASN A 68 -1.76 17.39 8.75
CA ASN A 68 -2.30 18.63 9.24
C ASN A 68 -1.22 19.65 9.72
N GLY A 69 0.06 19.25 9.78
CA GLY A 69 1.19 20.06 10.23
C GLY A 69 2.35 19.20 10.73
N LEU A 70 3.40 19.84 11.23
CA LEU A 70 4.61 19.13 11.67
C LEU A 70 4.62 18.81 13.18
N ARG A 71 3.83 19.55 13.97
CA ARG A 71 3.73 19.35 15.42
C ARG A 71 2.60 18.38 15.72
N ASP A 72 2.92 17.22 16.30
CA ASP A 72 1.99 16.11 16.55
C ASP A 72 1.15 15.80 15.29
N PRO A 73 1.82 15.47 14.17
CA PRO A 73 1.17 15.36 12.89
C PRO A 73 0.14 14.22 12.88
N LEU A 74 -1.03 14.51 12.30
CA LEU A 74 -2.05 13.53 11.95
C LEU A 74 -2.18 13.49 10.44
N ALA A 75 -2.40 12.30 9.88
CA ALA A 75 -2.68 12.17 8.46
C ALA A 75 -4.01 12.83 8.12
N ILE A 76 -4.03 13.60 7.04
CA ILE A 76 -5.23 14.15 6.39
C ILE A 76 -5.44 13.57 5.00
N GLN A 77 -4.40 12.98 4.44
CA GLN A 77 -4.46 12.09 3.29
C GLN A 77 -3.45 10.97 3.53
N VAL A 78 -3.79 9.76 3.17
CA VAL A 78 -2.85 8.65 3.04
C VAL A 78 -3.07 8.00 1.69
N ALA A 79 -1.98 7.74 0.99
CA ALA A 79 -2.01 6.98 -0.24
C ALA A 79 -1.05 5.81 -0.16
N TRP A 80 -1.44 4.70 -0.78
CA TRP A 80 -0.56 3.55 -0.96
C TRP A 80 -0.85 2.85 -2.27
N VAL A 81 0.19 2.27 -2.80
CA VAL A 81 0.13 1.44 -4.00
C VAL A 81 0.83 0.14 -3.71
N VAL A 82 0.21 -0.95 -4.12
CA VAL A 82 0.79 -2.28 -4.04
C VAL A 82 1.26 -2.70 -5.43
N TYR A 83 2.51 -3.14 -5.46
CA TYR A 83 3.20 -3.58 -6.66
C TYR A 83 3.56 -5.07 -6.54
N ASP A 84 3.73 -5.71 -7.68
CA ASP A 84 4.40 -7.00 -7.74
C ASP A 84 5.93 -6.87 -7.67
N ALA A 85 6.65 -7.99 -7.83
CA ALA A 85 8.10 -8.03 -7.74
C ALA A 85 8.80 -7.31 -8.91
N ASP A 86 8.14 -7.20 -10.05
CA ASP A 86 8.65 -6.58 -11.28
C ASP A 86 8.40 -5.08 -11.30
N GLY A 87 7.47 -4.60 -10.47
CA GLY A 87 7.12 -3.20 -10.32
C GLY A 87 5.85 -2.80 -11.04
N ASP A 88 5.03 -3.78 -11.44
CA ASP A 88 3.72 -3.52 -12.01
C ASP A 88 2.71 -3.21 -10.88
N GLU A 89 1.94 -2.12 -11.05
CA GLU A 89 0.91 -1.69 -10.09
C GLU A 89 -0.23 -2.70 -10.08
N LEU A 90 -0.51 -3.31 -8.92
CA LEU A 90 -1.61 -4.24 -8.74
C LEU A 90 -2.90 -3.53 -8.33
N TRP A 91 -2.80 -2.61 -7.37
CA TRP A 91 -3.88 -1.69 -6.97
C TRP A 91 -3.32 -0.50 -6.22
N SER A 92 -4.10 0.58 -6.19
CA SER A 92 -3.79 1.80 -5.46
C SER A 92 -4.99 2.30 -4.66
N ARG A 93 -4.69 3.05 -3.60
CA ARG A 93 -5.66 3.79 -2.80
C ARG A 93 -5.10 5.16 -2.44
N ALA A 94 -6.01 6.14 -2.39
CA ALA A 94 -5.73 7.49 -1.90
C ALA A 94 -6.96 7.97 -1.15
N GLU A 95 -6.82 8.19 0.17
CA GLU A 95 -7.94 8.44 1.05
C GLU A 95 -7.72 9.70 1.88
N TYR A 96 -8.70 10.59 1.85
CA TYR A 96 -8.74 11.72 2.77
C TYR A 96 -9.25 11.28 4.13
N ILE A 97 -8.65 11.81 5.19
CA ILE A 97 -8.94 11.45 6.57
C ILE A 97 -9.49 12.66 7.31
N ALA A 98 -10.65 12.49 7.96
CA ALA A 98 -11.24 13.52 8.80
C ALA A 98 -10.39 13.73 10.06
N LEU A 99 -10.15 14.98 10.41
CA LEU A 99 -9.47 15.34 11.65
C LEU A 99 -10.42 15.24 12.85
N PRO A 100 -9.91 14.86 14.03
CA PRO A 100 -10.71 14.88 15.25
C PRO A 100 -11.12 16.31 15.62
N PRO A 101 -12.21 16.48 16.39
CA PRO A 101 -12.68 17.78 16.84
C PRO A 101 -11.58 18.63 17.48
N GLY A 102 -11.52 19.90 17.13
CA GLY A 102 -10.53 20.85 17.65
C GLY A 102 -9.17 20.82 16.92
N ARG A 103 -8.88 19.83 16.12
CA ARG A 103 -7.67 19.82 15.26
C ARG A 103 -7.92 20.62 13.98
N ARG A 104 -6.88 21.29 13.50
CA ARG A 104 -6.91 22.11 12.29
C ARG A 104 -5.70 21.81 11.44
N ILE A 105 -5.75 22.21 10.19
CA ILE A 105 -4.61 22.18 9.27
C ILE A 105 -3.82 23.47 9.46
N ASP A 106 -2.51 23.34 9.69
CA ASP A 106 -1.60 24.47 9.76
C ASP A 106 -1.53 25.16 8.40
N TYR A 107 -1.50 26.50 8.40
CA TYR A 107 -1.45 27.28 7.16
C TYR A 107 -0.27 26.88 6.27
N ALA A 108 0.91 26.65 6.86
CA ALA A 108 2.10 26.25 6.12
C ALA A 108 1.93 24.88 5.43
N ALA A 109 1.30 23.91 6.09
CA ALA A 109 1.00 22.62 5.52
C ALA A 109 -0.01 22.74 4.37
N GLN A 110 -1.08 23.51 4.57
CA GLN A 110 -2.08 23.75 3.53
C GLN A 110 -1.47 24.41 2.27
N GLN A 111 -0.48 25.31 2.43
CA GLN A 111 0.20 25.91 1.27
C GLN A 111 1.02 24.91 0.47
N VAL A 112 1.45 23.80 1.08
CA VAL A 112 2.22 22.73 0.42
C VAL A 112 1.29 21.81 -0.37
N HIS A 113 0.31 21.17 0.28
CA HIS A 113 -0.53 20.12 -0.32
C HIS A 113 -1.89 20.63 -0.84
N GLY A 114 -2.32 21.86 -0.46
CA GLY A 114 -3.57 22.46 -0.91
C GLY A 114 -4.85 21.87 -0.30
N ILE A 115 -4.75 20.89 0.60
CA ILE A 115 -5.91 20.27 1.26
C ILE A 115 -6.46 21.26 2.29
N THR A 116 -7.77 21.46 2.29
CA THR A 116 -8.45 22.41 3.18
C THR A 116 -9.36 21.69 4.16
N MET A 117 -9.71 22.34 5.27
CA MET A 117 -10.72 21.82 6.20
C MET A 117 -12.07 21.57 5.51
N LYS A 118 -12.40 22.34 4.46
CA LYS A 118 -13.61 22.12 3.66
C LYS A 118 -13.56 20.78 2.94
N ILE A 119 -12.45 20.47 2.28
CA ILE A 119 -12.24 19.16 1.61
C ILE A 119 -12.40 18.01 2.62
N LEU A 120 -11.77 18.12 3.80
CA LEU A 120 -11.88 17.08 4.82
C LEU A 120 -13.30 16.93 5.37
N ALA A 121 -14.07 18.01 5.44
CA ALA A 121 -15.48 17.97 5.87
C ALA A 121 -16.38 17.32 4.82
N GLU A 122 -16.08 17.47 3.53
CA GLU A 122 -16.87 16.94 2.41
C GLU A 122 -16.57 15.47 2.11
N ILE A 123 -15.29 15.09 2.10
CA ILE A 123 -14.86 13.77 1.64
C ILE A 123 -13.92 13.02 2.60
N GLY A 124 -13.57 13.62 3.75
CA GLY A 124 -12.72 12.97 4.75
C GLY A 124 -13.42 11.77 5.39
N LYS A 125 -12.77 10.62 5.32
CA LYS A 125 -13.26 9.36 5.89
C LYS A 125 -12.86 9.25 7.37
N VAL A 126 -13.55 8.38 8.07
CA VAL A 126 -13.25 8.03 9.47
C VAL A 126 -11.85 7.38 9.53
N PRO A 127 -10.92 7.90 10.36
CA PRO A 127 -9.53 7.44 10.40
C PRO A 127 -9.38 5.92 10.60
N GLN A 128 -10.20 5.32 11.48
CA GLN A 128 -10.15 3.90 11.78
C GLN A 128 -10.32 3.03 10.53
N PHE A 129 -11.32 3.34 9.69
CA PHE A 129 -11.59 2.53 8.50
C PHE A 129 -10.47 2.63 7.48
N VAL A 130 -9.93 3.84 7.26
CA VAL A 130 -8.82 4.04 6.33
C VAL A 130 -7.57 3.30 6.80
N LEU A 131 -7.24 3.39 8.09
CA LEU A 131 -6.07 2.71 8.63
C LEU A 131 -6.22 1.20 8.69
N LEU A 132 -7.43 0.67 8.94
CA LEU A 132 -7.67 -0.77 8.87
C LEU A 132 -7.48 -1.31 7.45
N ASP A 133 -7.94 -0.59 6.43
CA ASP A 133 -7.71 -0.93 5.02
C ASP A 133 -6.21 -0.90 4.68
N PHE A 134 -5.50 0.15 5.12
CA PHE A 134 -4.06 0.28 4.95
C PHE A 134 -3.30 -0.89 5.60
N TYR A 135 -3.62 -1.21 6.86
CA TYR A 135 -2.98 -2.33 7.55
C TYR A 135 -3.32 -3.69 6.92
N ALA A 136 -4.52 -3.88 6.41
CA ALA A 136 -4.88 -5.11 5.72
C ALA A 136 -4.04 -5.34 4.45
N ASP A 137 -3.81 -4.28 3.65
CA ASP A 137 -2.95 -4.37 2.48
C ASP A 137 -1.47 -4.53 2.86
N LEU A 138 -1.01 -3.85 3.91
CA LEU A 138 0.32 -4.00 4.47
C LEU A 138 0.57 -5.45 4.91
N ASP A 139 -0.35 -6.04 5.66
CA ASP A 139 -0.24 -7.43 6.14
C ASP A 139 -0.21 -8.44 4.99
N ARG A 140 -0.96 -8.20 3.92
CA ARG A 140 -0.92 -9.04 2.70
C ARG A 140 0.46 -9.06 2.06
N VAL A 141 1.13 -7.92 2.02
CA VAL A 141 2.49 -7.80 1.47
C VAL A 141 3.50 -8.45 2.39
N VAL A 142 3.48 -8.08 3.69
CA VAL A 142 4.43 -8.59 4.69
C VAL A 142 4.32 -10.11 4.88
N ALA A 143 3.12 -10.67 4.92
CA ALA A 143 2.89 -12.11 5.03
C ALA A 143 3.50 -12.93 3.89
N ARG A 144 3.85 -12.29 2.78
CA ARG A 144 4.54 -12.89 1.63
C ARG A 144 6.03 -12.57 1.55
N GLY A 145 6.58 -11.99 2.62
CA GLY A 145 7.99 -11.54 2.65
C GLY A 145 8.25 -10.30 1.81
N GLY A 146 7.19 -9.59 1.44
CA GLY A 146 7.28 -8.33 0.70
C GLY A 146 7.78 -7.16 1.55
N LYS A 147 8.00 -6.03 0.92
CA LYS A 147 8.56 -4.84 1.56
C LYS A 147 7.55 -3.70 1.66
N VAL A 148 7.60 -2.97 2.78
CA VAL A 148 6.90 -1.71 2.98
C VAL A 148 7.89 -0.58 2.75
N VAL A 149 7.56 0.39 1.91
CA VAL A 149 8.49 1.42 1.42
C VAL A 149 7.88 2.81 1.57
N ALA A 150 8.67 3.78 1.99
CA ALA A 150 8.32 5.20 1.94
C ALA A 150 9.54 6.07 1.68
N HIS A 151 9.31 7.33 1.25
CA HIS A 151 10.36 8.34 1.21
C HIS A 151 10.31 9.17 2.49
N ASN A 152 11.31 9.05 3.36
CA ASN A 152 11.30 9.54 4.75
C ASN A 152 10.39 8.70 5.69
N ALA A 153 10.49 7.38 5.59
CA ALA A 153 9.65 6.41 6.30
C ALA A 153 9.44 6.69 7.78
N LYS A 154 10.44 7.25 8.47
CA LYS A 154 10.35 7.62 9.89
C LYS A 154 9.27 8.67 10.16
N PHE A 155 9.10 9.61 9.23
CA PHE A 155 8.06 10.63 9.36
C PHE A 155 6.67 10.03 9.14
N ASP A 156 6.49 9.30 8.04
CA ASP A 156 5.20 8.71 7.68
C ASP A 156 4.74 7.64 8.67
N ALA A 157 5.65 6.80 9.16
CA ALA A 157 5.35 5.83 10.21
C ALA A 157 4.86 6.52 11.51
N ARG A 158 5.49 7.64 11.89
CA ARG A 158 5.04 8.45 13.02
C ARG A 158 3.65 9.04 12.78
N VAL A 159 3.39 9.56 11.58
CA VAL A 159 2.09 10.12 11.20
C VAL A 159 0.99 9.06 11.29
N VAL A 160 1.22 7.89 10.71
CA VAL A 160 0.29 6.75 10.77
C VAL A 160 0.04 6.34 12.23
N THR A 161 1.09 6.21 13.03
CA THR A 161 0.99 5.84 14.46
C THR A 161 0.23 6.87 15.28
N ASN A 162 0.51 8.17 15.09
CA ASN A 162 -0.23 9.24 15.77
C ASN A 162 -1.72 9.23 15.40
N THR A 163 -2.00 9.03 14.10
CA THR A 163 -3.39 8.96 13.60
C THR A 163 -4.12 7.76 14.19
N ALA A 164 -3.49 6.59 14.22
CA ALA A 164 -4.02 5.38 14.84
C ALA A 164 -4.33 5.61 16.33
N THR A 165 -3.37 6.16 17.07
CA THR A 165 -3.56 6.48 18.50
C THR A 165 -4.70 7.48 18.71
N SER A 166 -4.80 8.52 17.86
CA SER A 166 -5.82 9.56 17.99
C SER A 166 -7.24 9.04 17.78
N CYS A 167 -7.39 7.92 17.08
CA CYS A 167 -8.68 7.28 16.83
C CYS A 167 -8.88 5.96 17.62
N GLY A 168 -8.01 5.68 18.60
CA GLY A 168 -8.17 4.54 19.53
C GLY A 168 -7.70 3.19 18.98
N LEU A 169 -6.96 3.16 17.86
CA LEU A 169 -6.32 1.94 17.40
C LEU A 169 -5.03 1.69 18.18
N ALA A 170 -4.86 0.46 18.68
CA ALA A 170 -3.65 0.07 19.41
C ALA A 170 -2.44 -0.19 18.52
N ARG A 171 -2.66 -0.35 17.22
CA ARG A 171 -1.62 -0.67 16.23
C ARG A 171 -0.99 0.63 15.71
N GLY A 172 0.34 0.74 15.80
CA GLY A 172 1.16 1.72 15.09
C GLY A 172 1.87 1.10 13.89
N LEU A 173 2.75 1.87 13.27
CA LEU A 173 3.68 1.43 12.23
C LEU A 173 5.10 1.68 12.72
N ASP A 174 5.94 0.64 12.76
CA ASP A 174 7.35 0.80 13.10
C ASP A 174 8.14 1.23 11.86
N ALA A 175 8.83 2.35 11.97
CA ALA A 175 9.71 2.83 10.91
C ALA A 175 10.87 1.88 10.59
N ALA A 176 11.30 1.04 11.56
CA ALA A 176 12.35 0.05 11.36
C ALA A 176 11.91 -1.10 10.43
N GLU A 177 10.61 -1.33 10.31
CA GLU A 177 10.04 -2.32 9.38
C GLU A 177 9.87 -1.76 7.96
N CYS A 178 10.09 -0.46 7.78
CA CYS A 178 9.93 0.22 6.50
C CYS A 178 11.28 0.46 5.83
N PHE A 179 11.37 0.18 4.54
CA PHE A 179 12.49 0.58 3.71
C PHE A 179 12.37 2.08 3.39
N CYS A 180 13.40 2.85 3.75
CA CYS A 180 13.41 4.30 3.55
C CYS A 180 14.29 4.69 2.35
N THR A 181 13.68 5.04 1.22
CA THR A 181 14.43 5.43 0.02
C THR A 181 15.31 6.67 0.25
N MET A 182 14.89 7.59 1.13
CA MET A 182 15.65 8.78 1.49
C MET A 182 16.97 8.42 2.22
N GLU A 183 16.92 7.60 3.24
CA GLU A 183 18.11 7.25 4.03
C GLU A 183 19.07 6.34 3.24
N GLU A 184 18.53 5.37 2.48
CA GLU A 184 19.33 4.46 1.67
C GLU A 184 20.09 5.18 0.54
N SER A 185 19.48 6.20 -0.06
CA SER A 185 20.10 6.95 -1.15
C SER A 185 21.01 8.10 -0.70
N LYS A 186 20.88 8.58 0.54
CA LYS A 186 21.56 9.78 1.05
C LYS A 186 23.08 9.80 0.82
N ARG A 187 23.74 8.68 1.13
CA ARG A 187 25.21 8.57 0.95
C ARG A 187 25.61 8.48 -0.52
N ARG A 188 24.84 7.79 -1.34
CA ARG A 188 25.14 7.60 -2.77
C ARG A 188 24.94 8.89 -3.56
N LEU A 189 23.90 9.66 -3.25
CA LEU A 189 23.68 10.96 -3.87
C LEU A 189 24.70 12.00 -3.43
N GLY A 190 25.19 11.91 -2.18
CA GLY A 190 26.23 12.82 -1.69
C GLY A 190 25.84 14.30 -1.68
N LEU A 191 24.52 14.60 -1.69
CA LEU A 191 24.05 15.99 -1.66
C LEU A 191 24.50 16.67 -0.37
N GLN A 192 24.93 17.94 -0.50
CA GLN A 192 25.42 18.71 0.63
C GLN A 192 24.44 19.81 1.05
N ASN A 193 24.33 20.04 2.34
CA ASN A 193 23.68 21.21 2.89
C ASN A 193 24.62 22.43 2.88
N ARG A 194 24.11 23.61 3.23
CA ARG A 194 24.89 24.87 3.26
C ARG A 194 26.11 24.84 4.19
N ARG A 195 26.21 23.87 5.11
CA ARG A 195 27.31 23.70 6.05
C ARG A 195 28.29 22.58 5.64
N GLY A 196 28.15 22.02 4.43
CA GLY A 196 28.99 20.95 3.91
C GLY A 196 28.68 19.56 4.42
N GLY A 197 27.67 19.38 5.29
CA GLY A 197 27.22 18.07 5.73
C GLY A 197 26.27 17.42 4.73
N LEU A 198 26.14 16.06 4.79
CA LEU A 198 25.21 15.34 3.94
C LEU A 198 23.77 15.81 4.17
N LYS A 199 23.10 16.15 3.08
CA LYS A 199 21.68 16.51 3.06
C LYS A 199 20.85 15.28 2.68
N PRO A 200 19.73 14.98 3.40
CA PRO A 200 18.75 14.02 2.90
C PRO A 200 18.16 14.51 1.57
N PRO A 201 18.07 13.64 0.55
CA PRO A 201 17.46 14.02 -0.72
C PRO A 201 15.95 14.23 -0.56
N LYS A 202 15.40 15.14 -1.35
CA LYS A 202 13.96 15.19 -1.58
C LYS A 202 13.53 14.02 -2.47
N ASN A 203 12.26 13.64 -2.45
CA ASN A 203 11.72 12.60 -3.33
C ASN A 203 12.01 12.90 -4.82
N THR A 204 11.81 14.14 -5.23
CA THR A 204 12.09 14.60 -6.59
C THR A 204 13.58 14.59 -6.95
N GLU A 205 14.49 14.90 -6.01
CA GLU A 205 15.94 14.86 -6.24
C GLU A 205 16.43 13.41 -6.44
N LEU A 206 15.84 12.46 -5.70
CA LEU A 206 16.12 11.04 -5.88
C LEU A 206 15.59 10.53 -7.23
N HIS A 207 14.37 10.92 -7.58
CA HIS A 207 13.76 10.56 -8.86
C HIS A 207 14.57 11.09 -10.04
N GLU A 208 15.00 12.35 -9.97
CA GLU A 208 15.82 12.95 -11.02
C GLU A 208 17.14 12.21 -11.23
N ALA A 209 17.76 11.76 -10.14
CA ALA A 209 19.03 11.03 -10.18
C ALA A 209 18.91 9.61 -10.75
N LEU A 210 17.79 8.91 -10.51
CA LEU A 210 17.62 7.50 -10.88
C LEU A 210 16.80 7.28 -12.15
N VAL A 211 15.87 8.18 -12.43
CA VAL A 211 14.84 8.04 -13.48
C VAL A 211 14.93 9.17 -14.50
N GLY A 212 15.12 10.40 -14.01
CA GLY A 212 15.08 11.62 -14.79
C GLY A 212 14.08 12.65 -14.21
N PRO A 213 13.82 13.75 -14.91
CA PRO A 213 12.91 14.79 -14.43
C PRO A 213 11.53 14.22 -14.10
N VAL A 214 10.94 14.70 -13.00
CA VAL A 214 9.54 14.38 -12.67
C VAL A 214 8.65 14.98 -13.75
N PRO A 215 7.65 14.24 -14.29
CA PRO A 215 6.71 14.78 -15.29
C PRO A 215 6.05 16.08 -14.82
N ALA A 216 6.00 17.07 -15.68
CA ALA A 216 5.51 18.43 -15.33
C ALA A 216 3.99 18.49 -15.04
N ASP A 217 3.24 17.51 -15.50
CA ASP A 217 1.81 17.33 -15.27
C ASP A 217 1.50 16.60 -13.96
N LEU A 218 2.52 16.04 -13.30
CA LEU A 218 2.34 15.37 -12.01
C LEU A 218 2.16 16.42 -10.89
N ARG A 219 1.03 16.36 -10.23
CA ARG A 219 0.75 17.24 -9.08
C ARG A 219 1.49 16.72 -7.85
N LEU A 220 2.70 17.22 -7.62
CA LEU A 220 3.44 16.97 -6.38
C LEU A 220 2.66 17.47 -5.15
N HIS A 221 2.93 16.87 -3.98
CA HIS A 221 2.21 17.09 -2.74
C HIS A 221 0.73 16.67 -2.81
N ASP A 222 0.45 15.68 -3.65
CA ASP A 222 -0.66 14.76 -3.56
C ASP A 222 -0.05 13.40 -3.18
N ALA A 223 -0.49 12.81 -2.09
CA ALA A 223 0.15 11.60 -1.56
C ALA A 223 0.25 10.46 -2.60
N LEU A 224 -0.73 10.29 -3.50
CA LEU A 224 -0.67 9.27 -4.53
C LEU A 224 0.38 9.57 -5.60
N ALA A 225 0.52 10.84 -5.98
CA ALA A 225 1.56 11.27 -6.91
C ALA A 225 2.95 11.04 -6.30
N ASP A 226 3.13 11.40 -5.03
CA ASP A 226 4.39 11.22 -4.32
C ASP A 226 4.73 9.74 -4.10
N VAL A 227 3.75 8.86 -3.86
CA VAL A 227 3.94 7.39 -3.88
C VAL A 227 4.47 6.92 -5.23
N ARG A 228 3.93 7.39 -6.35
CA ARG A 228 4.37 6.97 -7.70
C ARG A 228 5.78 7.45 -8.03
N VAL A 229 6.16 8.66 -7.60
CA VAL A 229 7.54 9.17 -7.69
C VAL A 229 8.49 8.30 -6.85
N THR A 230 8.09 7.94 -5.63
CA THR A 230 8.84 7.03 -4.76
C THR A 230 8.98 5.65 -5.40
N ALA A 231 7.92 5.11 -6.00
CA ALA A 231 7.93 3.80 -6.66
C ALA A 231 8.90 3.77 -7.85
N ALA A 232 8.82 4.77 -8.72
CA ALA A 232 9.73 4.88 -9.86
C ALA A 232 11.19 4.88 -9.40
N SER A 233 11.51 5.66 -8.35
CA SER A 233 12.83 5.72 -7.75
C SER A 233 13.24 4.40 -7.10
N TYR A 234 12.34 3.76 -6.35
CA TYR A 234 12.59 2.49 -5.68
C TYR A 234 12.94 1.38 -6.67
N PHE A 235 12.11 1.18 -7.69
CA PHE A 235 12.36 0.14 -8.69
C PHE A 235 13.56 0.45 -9.60
N ALA A 236 13.82 1.73 -9.93
CA ALA A 236 15.04 2.12 -10.63
C ALA A 236 16.28 1.83 -9.79
N GLY A 237 16.25 2.14 -8.49
CA GLY A 237 17.35 1.84 -7.57
C GLY A 237 17.61 0.34 -7.44
N LYS A 238 16.58 -0.50 -7.40
CA LYS A 238 16.72 -1.97 -7.46
C LYS A 238 17.45 -2.41 -8.74
N ARG A 239 16.98 -1.95 -9.92
CA ARG A 239 17.62 -2.29 -11.21
C ARG A 239 19.05 -1.84 -11.30
N GLN A 240 19.37 -0.67 -10.75
CA GLN A 240 20.72 -0.08 -10.73
C GLN A 240 21.58 -0.58 -9.54
N ARG A 241 21.05 -1.49 -8.70
CA ARG A 241 21.74 -2.05 -7.52
C ARG A 241 22.16 -0.98 -6.50
N TRP A 242 21.27 -0.04 -6.24
CA TRP A 242 21.46 0.93 -5.16
C TRP A 242 21.12 0.30 -3.81
N TRP A 243 20.19 -0.65 -3.80
CA TRP A 243 19.73 -1.45 -2.67
C TRP A 243 19.24 -2.84 -3.12
#